data_0cedc2abad6ee07ea2eed4b958392c05
#
_entry.id   0cedc2abad6ee07ea2eed4b958392c05
#
_cell.length_a   1.000
_cell.length_b   1.000
_cell.length_c   1.000
_cell.angle_alpha   90.00
_cell.angle_beta   90.00
_cell.angle_gamma   90.00
#
_symmetry.space_group_name_H-M   'P 1'
#
loop_
_entity.id
_entity.type
_entity.pdbx_description
1 polymer ?
#
loop_
_entity_poly.entity_id
_entity_poly.type
_entity_poly.pdbx_seq_one_letter_code
_entity_poly.pdbx_strand_id
1 'polypeptide(L)'
;MTFSLGKALVAYGHRVRLATHEPFRQFVRENDLEFYPLAGDPSELMLFMVKNAGIIPSFSSIVSGDISKHRQILAEILESTWSACTAADDETGRPFTAEAIIANPPSFGHIHCAEKLQIPVHIMFTMPWSPTAAFPHPLCNIDSSKESAEKKNYYSYQAIEMLVGLESFKF
;
A
#
# COMPACT_ATOMS: atom_id res chain seq x y z
N MET A 1 4.64 12.47 2.96
CA MET A 1 4.16 12.89 1.62
C MET A 1 2.63 12.87 1.55
N THR A 2 1.98 11.75 1.70
CA THR A 2 0.51 11.63 1.60
C THR A 2 -0.24 12.58 2.53
N PHE A 3 0.24 12.74 3.75
CA PHE A 3 -0.31 13.65 4.75
C PHE A 3 -0.23 15.14 4.31
N SER A 4 0.95 15.60 3.87
CA SER A 4 1.12 16.99 3.40
C SER A 4 0.27 17.28 2.16
N LEU A 5 0.14 16.30 1.26
CA LEU A 5 -0.76 16.39 0.11
C LEU A 5 -2.23 16.47 0.56
N GLY A 6 -2.64 15.66 1.54
CA GLY A 6 -4.00 15.71 2.08
C GLY A 6 -4.35 17.11 2.63
N LYS A 7 -3.46 17.70 3.42
CA LYS A 7 -3.65 19.08 3.92
C LYS A 7 -3.74 20.11 2.80
N ALA A 8 -2.89 19.99 1.78
CA ALA A 8 -2.96 20.87 0.62
C ALA A 8 -4.30 20.76 -0.10
N LEU A 9 -4.80 19.55 -0.31
CA LEU A 9 -6.10 19.33 -0.95
C LEU A 9 -7.25 19.93 -0.13
N VAL A 10 -7.22 19.78 1.19
CA VAL A 10 -8.21 20.42 2.08
C VAL A 10 -8.15 21.95 1.94
N ALA A 11 -6.97 22.54 1.85
CA ALA A 11 -6.82 23.98 1.63
C ALA A 11 -7.38 24.46 0.28
N TYR A 12 -7.46 23.58 -0.71
CA TYR A 12 -8.15 23.82 -2.00
C TYR A 12 -9.65 23.49 -1.99
N GLY A 13 -10.21 23.16 -0.82
CA GLY A 13 -11.64 22.91 -0.66
C GLY A 13 -12.08 21.47 -0.91
N HIS A 14 -11.17 20.54 -1.06
CA HIS A 14 -11.49 19.12 -1.17
C HIS A 14 -11.77 18.50 0.20
N ARG A 15 -12.71 17.57 0.25
CA ARG A 15 -12.91 16.70 1.41
C ARG A 15 -11.94 15.52 1.31
N VAL A 16 -11.07 15.35 2.29
CA VAL A 16 -10.02 14.35 2.25
C VAL A 16 -10.14 13.40 3.42
N ARG A 17 -10.18 12.10 3.12
CA ARG A 17 -10.12 11.01 4.08
C ARG A 17 -8.79 10.29 3.95
N LEU A 18 -8.07 10.15 5.06
CA LEU A 18 -6.86 9.34 5.12
C LEU A 18 -7.19 7.97 5.71
N ALA A 19 -7.13 6.94 4.87
CA ALA A 19 -7.28 5.55 5.29
C ALA A 19 -5.91 5.01 5.69
N THR A 20 -5.75 4.69 6.97
CA THR A 20 -4.51 4.14 7.54
C THR A 20 -4.82 3.37 8.83
N HIS A 21 -3.82 2.76 9.46
CA HIS A 21 -4.01 1.95 10.65
C HIS A 21 -4.35 2.78 11.89
N GLU A 22 -5.09 2.17 12.81
CA GLU A 22 -5.65 2.79 14.03
C GLU A 22 -4.67 3.61 14.87
N PRO A 23 -3.40 3.21 15.08
CA PRO A 23 -2.45 4.02 15.85
C PRO A 23 -2.22 5.44 15.32
N PHE A 24 -2.58 5.71 14.07
CA PHE A 24 -2.43 7.04 13.46
C PHE A 24 -3.68 7.91 13.54
N ARG A 25 -4.79 7.41 14.10
CA ARG A 25 -6.08 8.14 14.19
C ARG A 25 -5.91 9.53 14.77
N GLN A 26 -5.35 9.63 15.99
CA GLN A 26 -5.19 10.90 16.67
C GLN A 26 -4.39 11.89 15.83
N PHE A 27 -3.26 11.46 15.29
CA PHE A 27 -2.41 12.30 14.44
C PHE A 27 -3.15 12.83 13.21
N VAL A 28 -3.97 12.00 12.55
CA VAL A 28 -4.75 12.39 11.37
C VAL A 28 -5.81 13.41 11.75
N ARG A 29 -6.58 13.16 12.81
CA ARG A 29 -7.67 14.03 13.28
C ARG A 29 -7.19 15.38 13.78
N GLU A 30 -6.08 15.43 14.53
CA GLU A 30 -5.46 16.68 15.00
C GLU A 30 -5.01 17.61 13.85
N ASN A 31 -4.98 17.09 12.64
CA ASN A 31 -4.58 17.82 11.44
C ASN A 31 -5.72 18.07 10.45
N ASP A 32 -6.97 18.04 10.93
CA ASP A 32 -8.18 18.36 10.18
C ASP A 32 -8.42 17.46 8.94
N LEU A 33 -7.96 16.20 8.99
CA LEU A 33 -8.26 15.20 7.99
C LEU A 33 -9.26 14.17 8.52
N GLU A 34 -10.18 13.71 7.68
CA GLU A 34 -11.00 12.56 8.05
C GLU A 34 -10.14 11.30 8.11
N PHE A 35 -10.40 10.48 9.11
CA PHE A 35 -9.70 9.21 9.30
C PHE A 35 -10.62 8.04 9.01
N TYR A 36 -10.05 6.98 8.44
CA TYR A 36 -10.71 5.67 8.36
C TYR A 36 -9.71 4.57 8.75
N PRO A 37 -10.06 3.66 9.68
CA PRO A 37 -9.17 2.59 10.11
C PRO A 37 -9.08 1.50 9.03
N LEU A 38 -7.88 1.22 8.55
CA LEU A 38 -7.60 0.01 7.79
C LEU A 38 -7.34 -1.15 8.76
N ALA A 39 -7.85 -2.32 8.40
CA ALA A 39 -7.60 -3.55 9.14
C ALA A 39 -6.11 -3.94 9.14
N GLY A 40 -5.75 -4.89 9.98
CA GLY A 40 -4.39 -5.39 10.14
C GLY A 40 -3.53 -4.55 11.11
N ASP A 41 -2.56 -5.22 11.73
CA ASP A 41 -1.56 -4.57 12.59
C ASP A 41 -0.31 -4.24 11.77
N PRO A 42 0.07 -2.96 11.64
CA PRO A 42 1.29 -2.57 10.94
C PRO A 42 2.56 -3.19 11.55
N SER A 43 2.55 -3.50 12.84
CA SER A 43 3.67 -4.15 13.51
C SER A 43 3.83 -5.60 13.05
N GLU A 44 2.73 -6.34 12.90
CA GLU A 44 2.76 -7.72 12.38
C GLU A 44 3.23 -7.76 10.92
N LEU A 45 2.75 -6.83 10.09
CA LEU A 45 3.19 -6.71 8.69
C LEU A 45 4.68 -6.39 8.60
N MET A 46 5.16 -5.48 9.43
CA MET A 46 6.58 -5.12 9.48
C MET A 46 7.44 -6.29 9.95
N LEU A 47 7.02 -7.01 10.99
CA LEU A 47 7.72 -8.20 11.50
C LEU A 47 7.83 -9.28 10.43
N PHE A 48 6.77 -9.50 9.64
CA PHE A 48 6.81 -10.44 8.53
C PHE A 48 7.84 -10.02 7.46
N MET A 49 7.86 -8.75 7.08
CA MET A 49 8.82 -8.24 6.10
C MET A 49 10.26 -8.34 6.59
N VAL A 50 10.52 -8.02 7.86
CA VAL A 50 11.86 -8.13 8.47
C VAL A 50 12.31 -9.57 8.56
N LYS A 51 11.42 -10.49 8.98
CA LYS A 51 11.71 -11.93 9.08
C LYS A 51 12.09 -12.55 7.73
N ASN A 52 11.48 -12.10 6.66
CA ASN A 52 11.72 -12.65 5.33
C ASN A 52 12.74 -11.85 4.50
N ALA A 53 13.38 -10.85 5.08
CA ALA A 53 14.31 -9.93 4.39
C ALA A 53 13.72 -9.35 3.08
N GLY A 54 12.40 -9.09 3.07
CA GLY A 54 11.67 -8.57 1.93
C GLY A 54 10.31 -9.24 1.72
N ILE A 55 9.80 -9.15 0.51
CA ILE A 55 8.47 -9.69 0.13
C ILE A 55 8.50 -11.21 -0.10
N ILE A 56 9.64 -11.78 -0.44
CA ILE A 56 9.74 -13.22 -0.78
C ILE A 56 9.77 -14.05 0.51
N PRO A 57 8.75 -14.93 0.73
CA PRO A 57 8.74 -15.80 1.90
C PRO A 57 9.94 -16.75 1.91
N SER A 58 10.58 -16.88 3.07
CA SER A 58 11.61 -17.91 3.25
C SER A 58 10.96 -19.30 3.29
N PHE A 59 11.75 -20.35 2.99
CA PHE A 59 11.25 -21.73 3.05
C PHE A 59 10.69 -22.10 4.43
N SER A 60 11.28 -21.56 5.51
CA SER A 60 10.78 -21.73 6.88
C SER A 60 9.40 -21.08 7.09
N SER A 61 9.12 -19.93 6.49
CA SER A 61 7.82 -19.26 6.55
C SER A 61 6.73 -20.03 5.79
N ILE A 62 7.10 -20.76 4.74
CA ILE A 62 6.18 -21.62 4.00
C ILE A 62 5.71 -22.79 4.85
N VAL A 63 6.63 -23.39 5.61
CA VAL A 63 6.34 -24.57 6.45
C VAL A 63 5.62 -24.19 7.76
N SER A 64 5.89 -23.01 8.32
CA SER A 64 5.32 -22.56 9.61
C SER A 64 3.84 -22.11 9.57
N GLY A 65 3.20 -22.09 8.41
CA GLY A 65 1.82 -21.58 8.26
C GLY A 65 1.71 -20.05 8.28
N ASP A 66 2.80 -19.34 8.35
CA ASP A 66 2.85 -17.87 8.35
C ASP A 66 2.18 -17.28 7.09
N ILE A 67 2.22 -18.00 5.98
CA ILE A 67 1.58 -17.59 4.73
C ILE A 67 0.05 -17.52 4.86
N SER A 68 -0.57 -18.51 5.49
CA SER A 68 -2.03 -18.52 5.67
C SER A 68 -2.50 -17.37 6.54
N LYS A 69 -1.78 -17.08 7.64
CA LYS A 69 -2.06 -15.94 8.49
C LYS A 69 -1.90 -14.62 7.74
N HIS A 70 -0.83 -14.50 6.95
CA HIS A 70 -0.56 -13.30 6.17
C HIS A 70 -1.64 -13.05 5.10
N ARG A 71 -2.10 -14.10 4.41
CA ARG A 71 -3.21 -14.00 3.45
C ARG A 71 -4.51 -13.54 4.11
N GLN A 72 -4.81 -14.03 5.31
CA GLN A 72 -5.97 -13.57 6.05
C GLN A 72 -5.87 -12.07 6.38
N ILE A 73 -4.73 -11.62 6.89
CA ILE A 73 -4.49 -10.19 7.18
C ILE A 73 -4.66 -9.34 5.91
N LEU A 74 -4.10 -9.78 4.78
CA LEU A 74 -4.26 -9.08 3.51
C LEU A 74 -5.73 -9.05 3.06
N ALA A 75 -6.49 -10.12 3.22
CA ALA A 75 -7.91 -10.14 2.88
C ALA A 75 -8.71 -9.14 3.74
N GLU A 76 -8.45 -9.08 5.04
CA GLU A 76 -9.06 -8.10 5.95
C GLU A 76 -8.71 -6.65 5.57
N ILE A 77 -7.45 -6.40 5.16
CA ILE A 77 -7.01 -5.09 4.66
C ILE A 77 -7.77 -4.74 3.37
N LEU A 78 -7.87 -5.66 2.42
CA LEU A 78 -8.58 -5.43 1.16
C LEU A 78 -10.06 -5.11 1.39
N GLU A 79 -10.73 -5.84 2.29
CA GLU A 79 -12.12 -5.57 2.64
C GLU A 79 -12.29 -4.19 3.30
N SER A 80 -11.37 -3.82 4.20
CA SER A 80 -11.39 -2.51 4.86
C SER A 80 -11.16 -1.34 3.90
N THR A 81 -10.45 -1.55 2.79
CA THR A 81 -10.26 -0.49 1.77
C THR A 81 -11.55 -0.12 1.06
N TRP A 82 -12.45 -1.08 0.84
CA TRP A 82 -13.78 -0.77 0.28
C TRP A 82 -14.58 0.13 1.21
N SER A 83 -14.64 -0.24 2.48
CA SER A 83 -15.32 0.55 3.50
C SER A 83 -14.69 1.95 3.67
N ALA A 84 -13.38 2.08 3.54
CA ALA A 84 -12.70 3.38 3.55
C ALA A 84 -13.19 4.31 2.44
N CYS A 85 -13.63 3.77 1.29
CA CYS A 85 -14.13 4.54 0.16
C CYS A 85 -15.62 4.89 0.26
N THR A 86 -16.41 4.17 1.07
CA THR A 86 -17.88 4.24 1.03
C THR A 86 -18.56 4.45 2.38
N ALA A 87 -17.93 4.08 3.49
CA ALA A 87 -18.52 4.19 4.81
C ALA A 87 -18.63 5.64 5.30
N ALA A 88 -19.65 5.95 6.09
CA ALA A 88 -19.75 7.22 6.77
C ALA A 88 -18.56 7.44 7.72
N ASP A 89 -18.27 8.70 8.02
CA ASP A 89 -17.25 9.05 9.01
C ASP A 89 -17.70 8.58 10.40
N ASP A 90 -16.85 7.91 11.14
CA ASP A 90 -17.17 7.26 12.40
C ASP A 90 -17.42 8.21 13.57
N GLU A 91 -16.89 9.44 13.50
CA GLU A 91 -17.09 10.46 14.55
C GLU A 91 -18.27 11.36 14.26
N THR A 92 -18.41 11.78 12.99
CA THR A 92 -19.43 12.77 12.60
C THR A 92 -20.70 12.14 12.02
N GLY A 93 -20.66 10.86 11.66
CA GLY A 93 -21.74 10.17 10.95
C GLY A 93 -21.98 10.70 9.53
N ARG A 94 -21.15 11.61 9.02
CA ARG A 94 -21.32 12.22 7.70
C ARG A 94 -21.07 11.19 6.60
N PRO A 95 -22.01 10.98 5.68
CA PRO A 95 -21.81 10.07 4.56
C PRO A 95 -20.56 10.42 3.75
N PHE A 96 -19.87 9.41 3.26
CA PHE A 96 -18.67 9.56 2.43
C PHE A 96 -18.74 8.62 1.23
N THR A 97 -18.38 9.14 0.07
CA THR A 97 -18.12 8.35 -1.13
C THR A 97 -16.92 8.96 -1.82
N ALA A 98 -15.92 8.15 -2.08
CA ALA A 98 -14.72 8.60 -2.77
C ALA A 98 -15.03 8.97 -4.22
N GLU A 99 -14.52 10.10 -4.70
CA GLU A 99 -14.59 10.56 -6.09
C GLU A 99 -13.23 10.42 -6.81
N ALA A 100 -12.16 10.26 -6.04
CA ALA A 100 -10.82 9.93 -6.53
C ALA A 100 -10.05 9.20 -5.42
N ILE A 101 -9.11 8.36 -5.81
CA ILE A 101 -8.22 7.66 -4.89
C ILE A 101 -6.79 8.07 -5.17
N ILE A 102 -6.06 8.46 -4.12
CA ILE A 102 -4.61 8.63 -4.16
C ILE A 102 -4.01 7.51 -3.31
N ALA A 103 -3.25 6.63 -3.92
CA ALA A 103 -2.71 5.44 -3.26
C ALA A 103 -1.22 5.29 -3.51
N ASN A 104 -0.54 4.64 -2.57
CA ASN A 104 0.80 4.12 -2.81
C ASN A 104 0.70 2.69 -3.40
N PRO A 105 1.70 2.21 -4.17
CA PRO A 105 1.64 0.89 -4.80
C PRO A 105 1.30 -0.26 -3.84
N PRO A 106 1.84 -0.34 -2.61
CA PRO A 106 1.54 -1.43 -1.69
C PRO A 106 0.12 -1.45 -1.08
N SER A 107 -0.76 -0.54 -1.44
CA SER A 107 -2.13 -0.50 -0.89
C SER A 107 -3.06 -1.60 -1.42
N PHE A 108 -2.73 -2.23 -2.53
CA PHE A 108 -3.39 -3.34 -3.24
C PHE A 108 -4.89 -3.18 -3.51
N GLY A 109 -5.72 -2.81 -2.51
CA GLY A 109 -7.18 -2.70 -2.64
C GLY A 109 -7.67 -1.51 -3.46
N HIS A 110 -6.84 -0.51 -3.73
CA HIS A 110 -7.22 0.73 -4.39
C HIS A 110 -7.74 0.53 -5.83
N ILE A 111 -7.17 -0.41 -6.58
CA ILE A 111 -7.57 -0.70 -7.97
C ILE A 111 -9.02 -1.21 -8.00
N HIS A 112 -9.34 -2.19 -7.18
CA HIS A 112 -10.68 -2.80 -7.13
C HIS A 112 -11.74 -1.80 -6.67
N CYS A 113 -11.42 -0.94 -5.70
CA CYS A 113 -12.32 0.13 -5.26
C CYS A 113 -12.58 1.13 -6.39
N ALA A 114 -11.54 1.55 -7.10
CA ALA A 114 -11.67 2.51 -8.19
C ALA A 114 -12.46 1.96 -9.38
N GLU A 115 -12.21 0.72 -9.78
CA GLU A 115 -12.96 0.05 -10.83
C GLU A 115 -14.45 -0.06 -10.47
N LYS A 116 -14.76 -0.46 -9.23
CA LYS A 116 -16.14 -0.59 -8.78
C LYS A 116 -16.86 0.74 -8.68
N LEU A 117 -16.19 1.79 -8.24
CA LEU A 117 -16.74 3.15 -8.12
C LEU A 117 -16.65 3.94 -9.44
N GLN A 118 -15.91 3.46 -10.43
CA GLN A 118 -15.62 4.15 -11.70
C GLN A 118 -14.97 5.53 -11.51
N ILE A 119 -14.00 5.61 -10.60
CA ILE A 119 -13.29 6.84 -10.22
C ILE A 119 -11.82 6.76 -10.57
N PRO A 120 -11.13 7.91 -10.76
CA PRO A 120 -9.69 7.93 -11.06
C PRO A 120 -8.84 7.48 -9.88
N VAL A 121 -7.72 6.80 -10.21
CA VAL A 121 -6.65 6.44 -9.27
C VAL A 121 -5.39 7.20 -9.63
N HIS A 122 -4.78 7.82 -8.62
CA HIS A 122 -3.48 8.46 -8.71
C HIS A 122 -2.48 7.68 -7.87
N ILE A 123 -1.53 7.02 -8.52
CA ILE A 123 -0.46 6.30 -7.81
C ILE A 123 0.65 7.28 -7.47
N MET A 124 0.93 7.41 -6.18
CA MET A 124 1.97 8.30 -5.66
C MET A 124 2.84 7.56 -4.65
N PHE A 125 4.14 7.58 -4.87
CA PHE A 125 5.08 6.89 -4.00
C PHE A 125 6.35 7.72 -3.78
N THR A 126 6.95 7.58 -2.60
CA THR A 126 8.19 8.28 -2.23
C THR A 126 9.44 7.56 -2.69
N MET A 127 9.31 6.26 -3.00
CA MET A 127 10.38 5.45 -3.57
C MET A 127 10.24 5.38 -5.09
N PRO A 128 11.35 5.29 -5.84
CA PRO A 128 11.27 5.08 -7.28
C PRO A 128 10.63 3.73 -7.58
N TRP A 129 9.55 3.77 -8.34
CA TRP A 129 8.79 2.58 -8.75
C TRP A 129 8.84 2.33 -10.26
N SER A 130 9.24 3.34 -11.03
CA SER A 130 9.42 3.21 -12.47
C SER A 130 10.80 2.64 -12.80
N PRO A 131 10.89 1.70 -13.76
CA PRO A 131 12.15 1.08 -14.16
C PRO A 131 13.24 2.09 -14.53
N THR A 132 14.41 1.92 -13.95
CA THR A 132 15.61 2.72 -14.25
C THR A 132 16.87 1.86 -14.25
N ALA A 133 17.85 2.25 -15.04
CA ALA A 133 19.17 1.63 -15.04
C ALA A 133 20.10 2.15 -13.94
N ALA A 134 19.76 3.29 -13.30
CA ALA A 134 20.64 3.97 -12.34
C ALA A 134 20.78 3.21 -11.00
N PHE A 135 19.72 2.52 -10.56
CA PHE A 135 19.72 1.76 -9.32
C PHE A 135 18.66 0.63 -9.39
N PRO A 136 18.82 -0.46 -8.60
CA PRO A 136 17.84 -1.54 -8.58
C PRO A 136 16.54 -1.12 -7.87
N HIS A 137 15.49 -1.91 -8.10
CA HIS A 137 14.24 -1.73 -7.38
C HIS A 137 14.47 -1.81 -5.85
N PRO A 138 13.91 -0.91 -5.02
CA PRO A 138 14.16 -0.85 -3.57
C PRO A 138 13.88 -2.14 -2.80
N LEU A 139 12.96 -2.98 -3.31
CA LEU A 139 12.62 -4.28 -2.70
C LEU A 139 13.42 -5.46 -3.28
N CYS A 140 14.38 -5.20 -4.17
CA CYS A 140 15.21 -6.22 -4.80
C CYS A 140 16.63 -6.13 -4.27
N ASN A 141 17.06 -7.15 -3.52
CA ASN A 141 18.43 -7.22 -3.01
C ASN A 141 19.34 -7.82 -4.10
N ILE A 142 19.88 -6.97 -4.97
CA ILE A 142 20.83 -7.37 -6.01
C ILE A 142 22.18 -6.76 -5.69
N ASP A 143 23.23 -7.62 -5.65
CA ASP A 143 24.60 -7.15 -5.61
C ASP A 143 24.99 -6.54 -6.97
N SER A 144 25.08 -5.22 -7.00
CA SER A 144 25.39 -4.43 -8.20
C SER A 144 26.89 -4.28 -8.49
N SER A 145 27.75 -4.99 -7.76
CA SER A 145 29.21 -4.85 -7.82
C SER A 145 29.89 -5.44 -9.06
N LYS A 146 29.16 -6.05 -9.99
CA LYS A 146 29.71 -6.68 -11.21
C LYS A 146 29.23 -5.99 -12.50
N GLU A 147 30.03 -6.12 -13.56
CA GLU A 147 29.72 -5.71 -14.92
C GLU A 147 28.26 -6.02 -15.33
N SER A 148 27.60 -5.06 -15.97
CA SER A 148 26.15 -5.08 -16.29
C SER A 148 25.18 -4.63 -15.17
N ALA A 149 25.62 -3.80 -14.21
CA ALA A 149 24.76 -3.26 -13.17
C ALA A 149 23.49 -2.58 -13.73
N GLU A 150 23.61 -1.82 -14.81
CA GLU A 150 22.50 -1.10 -15.46
C GLU A 150 21.37 -2.03 -15.89
N LYS A 151 21.72 -3.14 -16.55
CA LYS A 151 20.71 -4.14 -17.01
C LYS A 151 20.06 -4.83 -15.81
N LYS A 152 20.85 -5.20 -14.80
CA LYS A 152 20.33 -5.81 -13.57
C LYS A 152 19.39 -4.86 -12.83
N ASN A 153 19.77 -3.59 -12.73
CA ASN A 153 18.94 -2.56 -12.13
C ASN A 153 17.59 -2.47 -12.85
N TYR A 154 17.59 -2.35 -14.17
CA TYR A 154 16.37 -2.26 -14.95
C TYR A 154 15.47 -3.49 -14.81
N TYR A 155 16.03 -4.70 -14.93
CA TYR A 155 15.27 -5.95 -14.81
C TYR A 155 14.78 -6.25 -13.40
N SER A 156 15.39 -5.66 -12.36
CA SER A 156 14.93 -5.81 -10.99
C SER A 156 13.49 -5.32 -10.79
N TYR A 157 13.08 -4.29 -11.53
CA TYR A 157 11.71 -3.76 -11.49
C TYR A 157 10.72 -4.77 -12.07
N GLN A 158 11.03 -5.38 -13.21
CA GLN A 158 10.18 -6.40 -13.83
C GLN A 158 10.06 -7.63 -12.95
N ALA A 159 11.15 -8.04 -12.29
CA ALA A 159 11.14 -9.17 -11.38
C ALA A 159 10.23 -8.92 -10.17
N ILE A 160 10.26 -7.73 -9.59
CA ILE A 160 9.38 -7.38 -8.46
C ILE A 160 7.92 -7.27 -8.92
N GLU A 161 7.64 -6.65 -10.07
CA GLU A 161 6.28 -6.59 -10.62
C GLU A 161 5.69 -7.98 -10.87
N MET A 162 6.51 -8.91 -11.41
CA MET A 162 6.09 -10.28 -11.60
C MET A 162 5.78 -10.99 -10.28
N LEU A 163 6.61 -10.81 -9.25
CA LEU A 163 6.40 -11.38 -7.92
C LEU A 163 5.13 -10.84 -7.27
N VAL A 164 4.93 -9.53 -7.28
CA VAL A 164 3.74 -8.88 -6.73
C VAL A 164 2.49 -9.28 -7.51
N GLY A 165 2.58 -9.33 -8.85
CA GLY A 165 1.50 -9.79 -9.71
C GLY A 165 1.10 -11.24 -9.47
N LEU A 166 2.07 -12.15 -9.32
CA LEU A 166 1.81 -13.55 -9.02
C LEU A 166 1.12 -13.77 -7.66
N GLU A 167 1.41 -12.93 -6.67
CA GLU A 167 0.70 -12.95 -5.38
C GLU A 167 -0.73 -12.42 -5.51
N SER A 168 -0.94 -11.39 -6.32
CA SER A 168 -2.26 -10.80 -6.56
C SER A 168 -3.22 -11.72 -7.33
N PHE A 169 -2.71 -12.60 -8.21
CA PHE A 169 -3.51 -13.56 -8.98
C PHE A 169 -3.88 -14.85 -8.23
N LYS A 170 -3.45 -15.03 -7.00
CA LYS A 170 -3.77 -16.21 -6.18
C LYS A 170 -4.97 -16.02 -5.24
N PHE A 171 -5.72 -14.95 -5.44
CA PHE A 171 -6.97 -14.67 -4.71
C PHE A 171 -8.21 -15.05 -5.52
#